data_7b06bb34ff638fc9391057a4759dd96c
#
_entry.id   7b06bb34ff638fc9391057a4759dd96c
#
_cell.length_a   1.000
_cell.length_b   1.000
_cell.length_c   1.000
_cell.angle_alpha   90.00
_cell.angle_beta   90.00
_cell.angle_gamma   90.00
#
_symmetry.space_group_name_H-M   'P 1'
#
loop_
_entity.id
_entity.type
_entity.pdbx_description
1 polymer ?
#
loop_
_entity_poly.entity_id
_entity_poly.type
_entity_poly.pdbx_seq_one_letter_code
_entity_poly.pdbx_strand_id
1 'polypeptide(L)'
;MSSLGVKRLSKEYKKLQEEPVPNLITKPLETDIFQWRFLFKGESDSPYAGGLYMGGMEFPNTYPHSAPKVYMITPNGRFNLSSKGICMSFTNWHQESWNPALGVRTILLGLISFFYEDGHTAGALKTSDEEKRELAANSIAFNRNHKDYIELFQDNELETPISKISAPKIVIIKRKKRVRKGV
;
A
#
# COMPACT_ATOMS: atom_id res chain seq x y z
N MET A 1 20.63 -11.51 9.73
CA MET A 1 19.86 -11.46 8.46
C MET A 1 20.35 -12.59 7.56
N SER A 2 19.45 -13.31 6.89
CA SER A 2 19.81 -14.38 5.97
C SER A 2 20.52 -13.81 4.73
N SER A 3 21.72 -14.30 4.41
CA SER A 3 22.45 -13.92 3.18
C SER A 3 21.64 -14.24 1.90
N LEU A 4 20.81 -15.29 1.94
CA LEU A 4 19.92 -15.69 0.87
C LEU A 4 18.80 -14.64 0.65
N GLY A 5 18.15 -14.21 1.72
CA GLY A 5 17.10 -13.17 1.65
C GLY A 5 17.65 -11.85 1.10
N VAL A 6 18.80 -11.41 1.58
CA VAL A 6 19.47 -10.19 1.07
C VAL A 6 19.75 -10.30 -0.43
N LYS A 7 20.38 -11.40 -0.88
CA LYS A 7 20.67 -11.63 -2.30
C LYS A 7 19.40 -11.65 -3.15
N ARG A 8 18.35 -12.32 -2.66
CA ARG A 8 17.06 -12.42 -3.36
C ARG A 8 16.42 -11.03 -3.51
N LEU A 9 16.27 -10.28 -2.42
CA LEU A 9 15.66 -8.95 -2.43
C LEU A 9 16.44 -7.93 -3.25
N SER A 10 17.78 -7.96 -3.19
CA SER A 10 18.63 -7.09 -4.03
C SER A 10 18.42 -7.37 -5.52
N LYS A 11 18.31 -8.66 -5.92
CA LYS A 11 18.03 -9.05 -7.30
C LYS A 11 16.63 -8.60 -7.74
N GLU A 12 15.63 -8.74 -6.88
CA GLU A 12 14.26 -8.32 -7.18
C GLU A 12 14.15 -6.79 -7.31
N TYR A 13 14.85 -6.05 -6.45
CA TYR A 13 14.89 -4.59 -6.55
C TYR A 13 15.52 -4.14 -7.88
N LYS A 14 16.67 -4.71 -8.23
CA LYS A 14 17.33 -4.44 -9.51
C LYS A 14 16.39 -4.71 -10.69
N LYS A 15 15.70 -5.85 -10.69
CA LYS A 15 14.75 -6.19 -11.76
C LYS A 15 13.60 -5.19 -11.87
N LEU A 16 13.08 -4.69 -10.74
CA LEU A 16 12.02 -3.68 -10.73
C LEU A 16 12.50 -2.31 -11.26
N GLN A 17 13.80 -2.00 -11.11
CA GLN A 17 14.40 -0.80 -11.72
C GLN A 17 14.58 -0.95 -13.24
N GLU A 18 14.95 -2.14 -13.70
CA GLU A 18 15.14 -2.45 -15.12
C GLU A 18 13.81 -2.58 -15.87
N GLU A 19 12.79 -3.12 -15.21
CA GLU A 19 11.45 -3.36 -15.76
C GLU A 19 10.38 -2.75 -14.83
N PRO A 20 10.21 -1.42 -14.80
CA PRO A 20 9.25 -0.79 -13.90
C PRO A 20 7.81 -1.19 -14.22
N VAL A 21 6.97 -1.21 -13.20
CA VAL A 21 5.52 -1.43 -13.36
C VAL A 21 4.85 -0.05 -13.52
N PRO A 22 4.04 0.15 -14.58
CA PRO A 22 3.31 1.40 -14.74
C PRO A 22 2.48 1.76 -13.50
N ASN A 23 2.45 3.03 -13.13
CA ASN A 23 1.70 3.56 -11.99
C ASN A 23 2.08 2.95 -10.61
N LEU A 24 3.24 2.29 -10.50
CA LEU A 24 3.73 1.69 -9.26
C LEU A 24 5.22 2.00 -9.07
N ILE A 25 5.57 2.55 -7.92
CA ILE A 25 6.95 2.70 -7.46
C ILE A 25 7.13 1.85 -6.20
N THR A 26 8.25 1.15 -6.08
CA THR A 26 8.57 0.43 -4.84
C THR A 26 10.06 0.54 -4.53
N LYS A 27 10.36 0.73 -3.24
CA LYS A 27 11.72 0.91 -2.74
C LYS A 27 11.92 0.22 -1.40
N PRO A 28 13.06 -0.43 -1.15
CA PRO A 28 13.45 -0.82 0.20
C PRO A 28 13.75 0.41 1.05
N LEU A 29 13.62 0.30 2.36
CA LEU A 29 14.19 1.29 3.28
C LEU A 29 15.72 1.23 3.20
N GLU A 30 16.38 2.39 3.26
CA GLU A 30 17.84 2.46 3.23
C GLU A 30 18.47 1.72 4.42
N THR A 31 17.78 1.69 5.55
CA THR A 31 18.24 1.07 6.80
C THR A 31 17.98 -0.44 6.86
N ASP A 32 17.05 -0.97 6.07
CA ASP A 32 16.66 -2.38 6.13
C ASP A 32 16.04 -2.89 4.82
N ILE A 33 16.80 -3.70 4.08
CA ILE A 33 16.33 -4.32 2.83
C ILE A 33 15.15 -5.28 3.01
N PHE A 34 14.83 -5.71 4.22
CA PHE A 34 13.66 -6.53 4.52
C PHE A 34 12.39 -5.70 4.75
N GLN A 35 12.50 -4.38 4.72
CA GLN A 35 11.40 -3.44 4.85
C GLN A 35 11.27 -2.64 3.57
N TRP A 36 10.13 -2.77 2.87
CA TRP A 36 9.88 -2.06 1.63
C TRP A 36 8.67 -1.15 1.77
N ARG A 37 8.66 -0.10 0.95
CA ARG A 37 7.48 0.74 0.72
C ARG A 37 7.12 0.68 -0.75
N PHE A 38 5.84 0.73 -1.02
CA PHE A 38 5.31 0.88 -2.37
C PHE A 38 4.33 2.05 -2.42
N LEU A 39 4.23 2.63 -3.61
CA LEU A 39 3.34 3.74 -3.92
C LEU A 39 2.69 3.44 -5.27
N PHE A 40 1.37 3.46 -5.34
CA PHE A 40 0.66 3.28 -6.61
C PHE A 40 -0.44 4.31 -6.79
N LYS A 41 -0.73 4.62 -8.06
CA LYS A 41 -1.76 5.57 -8.46
C LYS A 41 -3.09 4.85 -8.68
N GLY A 42 -4.19 5.42 -8.19
CA GLY A 42 -5.53 4.90 -8.42
C GLY A 42 -5.94 4.97 -9.90
N GLU A 43 -6.62 3.92 -10.37
CA GLU A 43 -7.13 3.81 -11.75
C GLU A 43 -8.14 4.92 -12.05
N SER A 44 -8.08 5.48 -13.26
CA SER A 44 -8.85 6.67 -13.67
C SER A 44 -10.37 6.45 -13.73
N ASP A 45 -10.80 5.23 -13.95
CA ASP A 45 -12.20 4.80 -14.07
C ASP A 45 -12.73 4.11 -12.82
N SER A 46 -12.06 4.29 -11.69
CA SER A 46 -12.42 3.72 -10.39
C SER A 46 -12.76 4.79 -9.35
N PRO A 47 -13.42 4.44 -8.23
CA PRO A 47 -13.64 5.36 -7.12
C PRO A 47 -12.32 5.81 -6.43
N TYR A 48 -11.19 5.23 -6.82
CA TYR A 48 -9.86 5.57 -6.32
C TYR A 48 -9.10 6.56 -7.21
N ALA A 49 -9.74 7.04 -8.28
CA ALA A 49 -9.14 7.93 -9.27
C ALA A 49 -8.52 9.19 -8.64
N GLY A 50 -7.32 9.55 -9.08
CA GLY A 50 -6.58 10.70 -8.54
C GLY A 50 -5.93 10.47 -7.18
N GLY A 51 -6.22 9.33 -6.54
CA GLY A 51 -5.57 8.94 -5.29
C GLY A 51 -4.17 8.39 -5.51
N LEU A 52 -3.34 8.53 -4.48
CA LEU A 52 -1.99 7.99 -4.41
C LEU A 52 -1.84 7.18 -3.12
N TYR A 53 -1.62 5.88 -3.27
CA TYR A 53 -1.75 4.93 -2.18
C TYR A 53 -0.40 4.32 -1.82
N MET A 54 0.06 4.60 -0.61
CA MET A 54 1.27 4.04 -0.03
C MET A 54 0.96 2.85 0.85
N GLY A 55 1.82 1.85 0.81
CA GLY A 55 1.81 0.71 1.71
C GLY A 55 3.19 0.17 1.97
N GLY A 56 3.27 -0.90 2.74
CA GLY A 56 4.53 -1.52 3.12
C GLY A 56 4.52 -3.04 2.94
N MET A 57 5.72 -3.58 2.79
CA MET A 57 6.00 -5.01 2.83
C MET A 57 7.09 -5.28 3.86
N GLU A 58 6.86 -6.27 4.71
CA GLU A 58 7.85 -6.76 5.68
C GLU A 58 8.21 -8.20 5.34
N PHE A 59 9.46 -8.41 4.98
CA PHE A 59 9.96 -9.74 4.63
C PHE A 59 10.54 -10.41 5.88
N PRO A 60 10.16 -11.68 6.17
CA PRO A 60 10.76 -12.41 7.27
C PRO A 60 12.22 -12.78 6.95
N ASN A 61 13.01 -13.03 7.99
CA ASN A 61 14.41 -13.48 7.82
C ASN A 61 14.55 -14.81 7.07
N THR A 62 13.46 -15.57 6.98
CA THR A 62 13.35 -16.84 6.23
C THR A 62 13.00 -16.64 4.75
N TYR A 63 12.74 -15.38 4.32
CA TYR A 63 12.47 -15.10 2.91
C TYR A 63 13.61 -15.61 2.00
N PRO A 64 13.31 -16.28 0.86
CA PRO A 64 12.01 -16.46 0.20
C PRO A 64 11.20 -17.69 0.63
N HIS A 65 11.61 -18.43 1.66
CA HIS A 65 10.88 -19.62 2.09
C HIS A 65 9.57 -19.31 2.85
N SER A 66 9.46 -18.11 3.40
CA SER A 66 8.24 -17.65 4.05
C SER A 66 7.73 -16.37 3.39
N ALA A 67 6.38 -16.25 3.35
CA ALA A 67 5.68 -15.13 2.74
C ALA A 67 5.93 -13.81 3.49
N PRO A 68 5.95 -12.66 2.79
CA PRO A 68 6.00 -11.35 3.42
C PRO A 68 4.64 -10.95 4.00
N LYS A 69 4.64 -10.04 4.95
CA LYS A 69 3.48 -9.27 5.35
C LYS A 69 3.32 -8.08 4.41
N VAL A 70 2.07 -7.78 4.00
CA VAL A 70 1.73 -6.64 3.14
C VAL A 70 0.62 -5.83 3.80
N TYR A 71 0.74 -4.52 3.83
CA TYR A 71 -0.22 -3.63 4.50
C TYR A 71 -0.31 -2.26 3.82
N MET A 72 -1.44 -1.57 4.04
CA MET A 72 -1.63 -0.20 3.57
C MET A 72 -1.25 0.80 4.66
N ILE A 73 -0.74 1.95 4.22
CA ILE A 73 -0.42 3.11 5.06
C ILE A 73 -1.40 4.24 4.77
N THR A 74 -1.65 4.53 3.50
CA THR A 74 -2.61 5.56 3.10
C THR A 74 -4.05 5.07 3.34
N PRO A 75 -4.90 5.88 4.00
CA PRO A 75 -6.34 5.61 4.09
C PRO A 75 -6.95 5.47 2.70
N ASN A 76 -7.69 4.38 2.47
CA ASN A 76 -8.09 4.01 1.12
C ASN A 76 -9.55 3.53 1.00
N GLY A 77 -10.23 3.21 2.11
CA GLY A 77 -11.60 2.70 2.11
C GLY A 77 -11.74 1.23 1.68
N ARG A 78 -10.68 0.58 1.19
CA ARG A 78 -10.70 -0.84 0.78
C ARG A 78 -10.15 -1.75 1.88
N PHE A 79 -9.04 -1.36 2.50
CA PHE A 79 -8.38 -2.12 3.55
C PHE A 79 -8.17 -1.25 4.79
N ASN A 80 -8.26 -1.87 5.96
CA ASN A 80 -7.89 -1.20 7.21
C ASN A 80 -6.36 -0.99 7.26
N LEU A 81 -5.95 -0.03 8.08
CA LEU A 81 -4.53 0.28 8.29
C LEU A 81 -3.94 -0.55 9.45
N SER A 82 -4.37 -1.81 9.56
CA SER A 82 -3.93 -2.70 10.63
C SER A 82 -2.48 -3.13 10.46
N SER A 83 -1.74 -3.14 11.55
CA SER A 83 -0.39 -3.72 11.60
C SER A 83 -0.35 -5.23 11.33
N LYS A 84 -1.50 -5.91 11.34
CA LYS A 84 -1.59 -7.34 11.02
C LYS A 84 -1.38 -7.64 9.53
N GLY A 85 -1.55 -6.62 8.66
CA GLY A 85 -1.46 -6.78 7.21
C GLY A 85 -2.75 -7.25 6.54
N ILE A 86 -2.71 -7.37 5.23
CA ILE A 86 -3.82 -7.79 4.36
C ILE A 86 -3.73 -9.30 4.18
N CYS A 87 -4.86 -9.99 4.38
CA CYS A 87 -4.98 -11.42 4.16
C CYS A 87 -5.15 -11.71 2.66
N MET A 88 -4.11 -12.25 2.04
CA MET A 88 -4.10 -12.73 0.66
C MET A 88 -3.33 -14.06 0.60
N SER A 89 -3.64 -14.92 -0.39
CA SER A 89 -3.02 -16.23 -0.55
C SER A 89 -1.48 -16.24 -0.65
N PHE A 90 -0.89 -15.10 -0.94
CA PHE A 90 0.56 -14.89 -1.06
C PHE A 90 1.15 -13.99 0.03
N THR A 91 0.44 -13.84 1.16
CA THR A 91 0.93 -13.11 2.33
C THR A 91 1.12 -14.05 3.54
N ASN A 92 1.71 -13.52 4.59
CA ASN A 92 1.96 -14.23 5.84
C ASN A 92 0.71 -14.86 6.51
N TRP A 93 -0.50 -14.51 6.04
CA TRP A 93 -1.75 -15.11 6.52
C TRP A 93 -1.99 -16.52 5.99
N HIS A 94 -1.40 -16.86 4.83
CA HIS A 94 -1.56 -18.13 4.12
C HIS A 94 -0.19 -18.73 3.78
N GLN A 95 0.59 -19.01 4.82
CA GLN A 95 1.94 -19.59 4.67
C GLN A 95 1.92 -20.95 3.97
N GLU A 96 0.81 -21.69 4.09
CA GLU A 96 0.58 -22.97 3.42
C GLU A 96 0.43 -22.85 1.90
N SER A 97 -0.01 -21.69 1.41
CA SER A 97 -0.17 -21.42 -0.03
C SER A 97 1.03 -20.69 -0.63
N TRP A 98 2.01 -20.31 0.21
CA TRP A 98 3.14 -19.52 -0.24
C TRP A 98 4.02 -20.28 -1.22
N ASN A 99 4.36 -19.64 -2.33
CA ASN A 99 5.31 -20.14 -3.30
C ASN A 99 6.56 -19.25 -3.33
N PRO A 100 7.76 -19.76 -2.98
CA PRO A 100 9.02 -19.02 -3.01
C PRO A 100 9.43 -18.46 -4.39
N ALA A 101 8.82 -18.94 -5.47
CA ALA A 101 9.03 -18.40 -6.82
C ALA A 101 8.35 -17.03 -7.02
N LEU A 102 7.36 -16.69 -6.20
CA LEU A 102 6.73 -15.37 -6.25
C LEU A 102 7.72 -14.30 -5.82
N GLY A 103 7.84 -13.27 -6.67
CA GLY A 103 8.67 -12.11 -6.40
C GLY A 103 7.84 -10.89 -6.02
N VAL A 104 8.52 -9.84 -5.57
CA VAL A 104 7.91 -8.56 -5.16
C VAL A 104 6.97 -8.01 -6.24
N ARG A 105 7.40 -8.05 -7.52
CA ARG A 105 6.57 -7.62 -8.65
C ARG A 105 5.21 -8.33 -8.69
N THR A 106 5.22 -9.66 -8.58
CA THR A 106 3.99 -10.46 -8.65
C THR A 106 3.08 -10.20 -7.46
N ILE A 107 3.66 -10.07 -6.28
CA ILE A 107 2.92 -9.75 -5.04
C ILE A 107 2.22 -8.41 -5.16
N LEU A 108 2.93 -7.37 -5.64
CA LEU A 108 2.36 -6.03 -5.80
C LEU A 108 1.30 -5.95 -6.89
N LEU A 109 1.49 -6.63 -8.02
CA LEU A 109 0.46 -6.72 -9.05
C LEU A 109 -0.80 -7.45 -8.54
N GLY A 110 -0.63 -8.53 -7.78
CA GLY A 110 -1.73 -9.23 -7.13
C GLY A 110 -2.46 -8.36 -6.09
N LEU A 111 -1.72 -7.57 -5.29
CA LEU A 111 -2.31 -6.60 -4.38
C LEU A 111 -3.14 -5.54 -5.11
N ILE A 112 -2.59 -4.96 -6.19
CA ILE A 112 -3.27 -3.91 -6.95
C ILE A 112 -4.53 -4.48 -7.61
N SER A 113 -4.48 -5.67 -8.21
CA SER A 113 -5.67 -6.34 -8.73
C SER A 113 -6.73 -6.51 -7.64
N PHE A 114 -6.33 -7.06 -6.50
CA PHE A 114 -7.21 -7.31 -5.36
C PHE A 114 -7.76 -6.02 -4.71
N PHE A 115 -7.04 -4.90 -4.86
CA PHE A 115 -7.48 -3.59 -4.37
C PHE A 115 -8.76 -3.11 -5.06
N TYR A 116 -8.94 -3.43 -6.32
CA TYR A 116 -10.12 -3.05 -7.12
C TYR A 116 -11.26 -4.06 -7.07
N GLU A 117 -11.03 -5.24 -6.51
CA GLU A 117 -12.07 -6.26 -6.37
C GLU A 117 -12.95 -6.01 -5.12
N ASP A 118 -14.23 -6.32 -5.19
CA ASP A 118 -15.16 -6.26 -4.05
C ASP A 118 -15.09 -7.49 -3.12
N GLY A 119 -14.03 -8.26 -3.21
CA GLY A 119 -13.82 -9.48 -2.44
C GLY A 119 -13.76 -9.25 -0.92
N HIS A 120 -14.37 -10.15 -0.15
CA HIS A 120 -14.25 -10.16 1.29
C HIS A 120 -12.93 -10.83 1.72
N THR A 121 -12.18 -10.16 2.58
CA THR A 121 -10.99 -10.72 3.23
C THR A 121 -10.83 -10.14 4.62
N ALA A 122 -10.04 -10.79 5.47
CA ALA A 122 -9.70 -10.22 6.77
C ALA A 122 -8.97 -8.88 6.59
N GLY A 123 -9.53 -7.84 7.18
CA GLY A 123 -9.04 -6.47 7.04
C GLY A 123 -9.68 -5.66 5.91
N ALA A 124 -10.58 -6.24 5.10
CA ALA A 124 -11.37 -5.45 4.16
C ALA A 124 -12.34 -4.52 4.88
N LEU A 125 -12.53 -3.34 4.31
CA LEU A 125 -13.52 -2.36 4.74
C LEU A 125 -14.70 -2.37 3.76
N LYS A 126 -15.88 -2.09 4.27
CA LYS A 126 -17.07 -1.86 3.47
C LYS A 126 -17.40 -0.37 3.52
N THR A 127 -16.99 0.36 2.50
CA THR A 127 -17.20 1.81 2.35
C THR A 127 -17.95 2.10 1.05
N SER A 128 -18.61 3.25 1.00
CA SER A 128 -19.25 3.71 -0.24
C SER A 128 -18.21 4.25 -1.24
N ASP A 129 -18.61 4.39 -2.49
CA ASP A 129 -17.76 4.98 -3.52
C ASP A 129 -17.47 6.47 -3.25
N GLU A 130 -18.42 7.18 -2.59
CA GLU A 130 -18.24 8.56 -2.17
C GLU A 130 -17.12 8.66 -1.11
N GLU A 131 -17.13 7.78 -0.12
CA GLU A 131 -16.07 7.72 0.90
C GLU A 131 -14.70 7.39 0.28
N LYS A 132 -14.66 6.47 -0.69
CA LYS A 132 -13.43 6.13 -1.42
C LYS A 132 -12.89 7.34 -2.19
N ARG A 133 -13.78 8.10 -2.91
CA ARG A 133 -13.39 9.32 -3.63
C ARG A 133 -12.89 10.42 -2.70
N GLU A 134 -13.52 10.59 -1.53
CA GLU A 134 -13.05 11.55 -0.52
C GLU A 134 -11.65 11.17 0.01
N LEU A 135 -11.43 9.89 0.30
CA LEU A 135 -10.12 9.38 0.73
C LEU A 135 -9.07 9.52 -0.38
N ALA A 136 -9.45 9.27 -1.64
CA ALA A 136 -8.59 9.48 -2.79
C ALA A 136 -8.13 10.93 -2.91
N ALA A 137 -9.05 11.89 -2.80
CA ALA A 137 -8.76 13.33 -2.86
C ALA A 137 -7.81 13.81 -1.75
N ASN A 138 -7.84 13.15 -0.57
CA ASN A 138 -7.00 13.50 0.58
C ASN A 138 -5.68 12.70 0.65
N SER A 139 -5.50 11.69 -0.20
CA SER A 139 -4.40 10.73 -0.11
C SER A 139 -3.01 11.36 -0.27
N ILE A 140 -2.86 12.29 -1.22
CA ILE A 140 -1.58 12.98 -1.47
C ILE A 140 -1.19 13.85 -0.28
N ALA A 141 -2.15 14.62 0.27
CA ALA A 141 -1.91 15.45 1.44
C ALA A 141 -1.55 14.60 2.68
N PHE A 142 -2.19 13.44 2.84
CA PHE A 142 -1.85 12.47 3.88
C PHE A 142 -0.40 11.97 3.71
N ASN A 143 -0.06 11.50 2.50
CA ASN A 143 1.26 10.94 2.21
C ASN A 143 2.38 11.95 2.45
N ARG A 144 2.21 13.21 2.02
CA ARG A 144 3.21 14.29 2.20
C ARG A 144 3.56 14.59 3.66
N ASN A 145 2.72 14.18 4.60
CA ASN A 145 2.98 14.28 6.03
C ASN A 145 3.56 12.99 6.63
N HIS A 146 3.77 11.95 5.83
CA HIS A 146 4.30 10.66 6.31
C HIS A 146 5.81 10.58 6.08
N LYS A 147 6.55 10.21 7.13
CA LYS A 147 8.02 10.12 7.10
C LYS A 147 8.55 9.32 5.91
N ASP A 148 8.06 8.09 5.73
CA ASP A 148 8.55 7.19 4.67
C ASP A 148 8.24 7.76 3.27
N TYR A 149 7.16 8.54 3.11
CA TYR A 149 6.86 9.22 1.86
C TYR A 149 7.87 10.33 1.55
N ILE A 150 8.18 11.16 2.55
CA ILE A 150 9.16 12.24 2.41
C ILE A 150 10.54 11.67 2.06
N GLU A 151 10.96 10.59 2.75
CA GLU A 151 12.27 9.98 2.53
C GLU A 151 12.40 9.26 1.18
N LEU A 152 11.33 8.60 0.71
CA LEU A 152 11.42 7.69 -0.43
C LEU A 152 10.74 8.21 -1.70
N PHE A 153 9.70 9.04 -1.58
CA PHE A 153 8.78 9.32 -2.68
C PHE A 153 8.48 10.82 -2.91
N GLN A 154 9.07 11.75 -2.18
CA GLN A 154 8.74 13.19 -2.30
C GLN A 154 8.85 13.74 -3.74
N ASP A 155 9.78 13.20 -4.54
CA ASP A 155 10.02 13.61 -5.94
C ASP A 155 9.50 12.55 -6.92
N ASN A 156 8.39 11.86 -6.57
CA ASN A 156 7.85 10.81 -7.42
C ASN A 156 7.12 11.36 -8.65
N GLU A 157 7.20 10.60 -9.74
CA GLU A 157 6.57 10.92 -11.03
C GLU A 157 5.05 10.65 -11.07
N LEU A 158 4.50 9.94 -10.07
CA LEU A 158 3.09 9.55 -10.03
C LEU A 158 2.19 10.69 -9.57
N GLU A 159 2.72 11.69 -8.87
CA GLU A 159 1.95 12.90 -8.53
C GLU A 159 1.60 13.69 -9.79
N THR A 160 0.34 14.05 -9.92
CA THR A 160 -0.07 15.01 -10.95
C THR A 160 0.47 16.39 -10.55
N PRO A 161 1.14 17.13 -11.46
CA PRO A 161 1.66 18.47 -11.16
C PRO A 161 0.58 19.35 -10.54
N ILE A 162 0.92 20.04 -9.46
CA ILE A 162 0.03 20.89 -8.62
C ILE A 162 -0.71 21.96 -9.42
N SER A 163 -0.20 22.35 -10.58
CA SER A 163 -0.82 23.36 -11.46
C SER A 163 -2.23 23.03 -11.97
N LYS A 164 -2.75 21.82 -11.70
CA LYS A 164 -4.09 21.36 -12.15
C LYS A 164 -5.03 20.92 -11.03
N ILE A 165 -4.67 21.07 -9.76
CA ILE A 165 -5.51 20.66 -8.63
C ILE A 165 -5.96 21.92 -7.89
N SER A 166 -7.26 22.24 -7.98
CA SER A 166 -7.89 23.20 -7.05
C SER A 166 -7.78 22.62 -5.63
N ALA A 167 -7.29 23.41 -4.67
CA ALA A 167 -7.07 22.99 -3.29
C ALA A 167 -8.32 22.31 -2.71
N PRO A 168 -8.24 21.06 -2.19
CA PRO A 168 -9.37 20.41 -1.56
C PRO A 168 -9.72 21.18 -0.27
N LYS A 169 -11.01 21.46 -0.09
CA LYS A 169 -11.51 21.94 1.20
C LYS A 169 -11.29 20.85 2.23
N ILE A 170 -10.44 21.11 3.22
CA ILE A 170 -10.22 20.19 4.35
C ILE A 170 -11.52 20.09 5.13
N VAL A 171 -12.26 19.01 4.93
CA VAL A 171 -13.43 18.68 5.76
C VAL A 171 -12.93 17.93 6.99
N ILE A 172 -12.83 18.63 8.10
CA ILE A 172 -12.54 18.01 9.40
C ILE A 172 -13.78 17.25 9.84
N ILE A 173 -13.80 15.95 9.67
CA ILE A 173 -14.87 15.08 10.20
C ILE A 173 -14.75 15.05 11.72
N LYS A 174 -15.54 15.89 12.42
CA LYS A 174 -15.68 15.81 13.88
C LYS A 174 -16.36 14.50 14.25
N ARG A 175 -15.63 13.54 14.78
CA ARG A 175 -16.21 12.32 15.38
C ARG A 175 -17.24 12.72 16.45
N LYS A 176 -18.52 12.44 16.20
CA LYS A 176 -19.57 12.53 17.24
C LYS A 176 -19.24 11.55 18.35
N LYS A 177 -18.91 12.06 19.57
CA LYS A 177 -18.81 11.24 20.77
C LYS A 177 -20.17 10.57 20.99
N ARG A 178 -20.24 9.24 20.94
CA ARG A 178 -21.39 8.47 21.39
C ARG A 178 -21.49 8.65 22.89
N VAL A 179 -22.44 9.44 23.34
CA VAL A 179 -22.85 9.52 24.76
C VAL A 179 -23.54 8.19 25.08
N ARG A 180 -22.90 7.34 25.87
CA ARG A 180 -23.58 6.20 26.49
C ARG A 180 -24.54 6.77 27.52
N LYS A 181 -25.86 6.70 27.26
CA LYS A 181 -26.87 6.85 28.29
C LYS A 181 -26.80 5.57 29.13
N GLY A 182 -26.42 5.71 30.40
CA GLY A 182 -26.53 4.65 31.39
C GLY A 182 -28.00 4.43 31.73
N VAL A 183 -28.34 3.17 31.97
CA VAL A 183 -29.46 2.70 32.81
C VAL A 183 -28.84 1.90 33.92
#